data_025ac076713af118ca6a2aa7b8ad8464
#
_entry.id   025ac076713af118ca6a2aa7b8ad8464
#
_cell.length_a   1.000
_cell.length_b   1.000
_cell.length_c   1.000
_cell.angle_alpha   90.00
_cell.angle_beta   90.00
_cell.angle_gamma   90.00
#
_symmetry.space_group_name_H-M   'P 1'
#
loop_
_entity.id
_entity.type
_entity.pdbx_description
1 polymer ?
#
loop_
_entity_poly.entity_id
_entity_poly.type
_entity_poly.pdbx_seq_one_letter_code
_entity_poly.pdbx_strand_id
1 'polypeptide(L)'
;MKKGRSLKQSLGLLCGLIAAACAVLYSITLVYVLETAENKLMASVMDDMLQTVVTADILQGKPPRLDQVTRLYIEGDPTRQIPELFKNYPQGYTEFTDGEDLHTYTKIIDGKRYVLTRHQGNFEIWERHLFRIGVVGFLLLIAICSFVGWYLGRKLLSPLGQLTKEAVRAEGLIQNGKIYTEEIFKGY
;
A
#
# COMPACT_ATOMS: atom_id res chain seq x y z
N MET A 1 -43.39 -5.28 5.95
CA MET A 1 -42.98 -5.92 4.69
C MET A 1 -41.58 -5.50 4.37
N LYS A 2 -40.56 -6.36 4.51
CA LYS A 2 -39.14 -6.06 4.11
C LYS A 2 -39.09 -6.06 2.58
N LYS A 3 -38.83 -4.89 2.01
CA LYS A 3 -38.61 -4.70 0.57
C LYS A 3 -37.36 -5.51 0.20
N GLY A 4 -37.52 -6.68 -0.42
CA GLY A 4 -36.41 -7.52 -0.85
C GLY A 4 -35.50 -6.73 -1.80
N ARG A 5 -34.20 -6.66 -1.48
CA ARG A 5 -33.18 -6.07 -2.36
C ARG A 5 -33.24 -6.81 -3.70
N SER A 6 -33.28 -6.09 -4.81
CA SER A 6 -33.23 -6.73 -6.11
C SER A 6 -31.91 -7.51 -6.25
N LEU A 7 -31.94 -8.65 -6.94
CA LEU A 7 -30.75 -9.49 -7.21
C LEU A 7 -29.57 -8.67 -7.75
N LYS A 8 -29.86 -7.67 -8.59
CA LYS A 8 -28.90 -6.70 -9.16
C LYS A 8 -28.19 -5.88 -8.07
N GLN A 9 -28.93 -5.41 -7.05
CA GLN A 9 -28.35 -4.63 -5.96
C GLN A 9 -27.47 -5.50 -5.06
N SER A 10 -27.87 -6.74 -4.79
CA SER A 10 -27.09 -7.69 -3.99
C SER A 10 -25.79 -8.08 -4.71
N LEU A 11 -25.84 -8.34 -6.01
CA LEU A 11 -24.64 -8.67 -6.80
C LEU A 11 -23.67 -7.49 -6.87
N GLY A 12 -24.18 -6.27 -7.13
CA GLY A 12 -23.35 -5.05 -7.18
C GLY A 12 -22.68 -4.77 -5.82
N LEU A 13 -23.41 -5.01 -4.72
CA LEU A 13 -22.89 -4.82 -3.37
C LEU A 13 -21.80 -5.87 -3.03
N LEU A 14 -22.01 -7.11 -3.43
CA LEU A 14 -21.02 -8.18 -3.24
C LEU A 14 -19.72 -7.90 -4.01
N CYS A 15 -19.83 -7.55 -5.29
CA CYS A 15 -18.67 -7.17 -6.10
C CYS A 15 -17.95 -5.95 -5.53
N GLY A 16 -18.69 -4.94 -5.05
CA GLY A 16 -18.11 -3.76 -4.40
C GLY A 16 -17.37 -4.10 -3.11
N LEU A 17 -17.91 -4.99 -2.28
CA LEU A 17 -17.25 -5.47 -1.06
C LEU A 17 -15.97 -6.24 -1.35
N ILE A 18 -16.00 -7.13 -2.34
CA ILE A 18 -14.81 -7.90 -2.74
C ILE A 18 -13.73 -6.94 -3.25
N ALA A 19 -14.08 -6.00 -4.12
CA ALA A 19 -13.14 -5.01 -4.64
C ALA A 19 -12.53 -4.14 -3.52
N ALA A 20 -13.33 -3.70 -2.55
CA ALA A 20 -12.86 -2.94 -1.40
C ALA A 20 -11.92 -3.78 -0.52
N ALA A 21 -12.25 -5.05 -0.25
CA ALA A 21 -11.39 -5.94 0.51
C ALA A 21 -10.04 -6.17 -0.19
N CYS A 22 -10.05 -6.42 -1.49
CA CYS A 22 -8.82 -6.57 -2.29
C CYS A 22 -7.97 -5.29 -2.27
N ALA A 23 -8.60 -4.12 -2.37
CA ALA A 23 -7.91 -2.84 -2.32
C ALA A 23 -7.23 -2.59 -0.97
N VAL A 24 -7.91 -2.90 0.14
CA VAL A 24 -7.34 -2.79 1.50
C VAL A 24 -6.16 -3.75 1.68
N LEU A 25 -6.30 -5.02 1.28
CA LEU A 25 -5.23 -6.00 1.35
C LEU A 25 -4.01 -5.57 0.52
N TYR A 26 -4.23 -5.08 -0.69
CA TYR A 26 -3.16 -4.56 -1.55
C TYR A 26 -2.45 -3.37 -0.91
N SER A 27 -3.19 -2.43 -0.33
CA SER A 27 -2.62 -1.25 0.33
C SER A 27 -1.75 -1.64 1.54
N ILE A 28 -2.22 -2.56 2.38
CA ILE A 28 -1.45 -3.07 3.52
C ILE A 28 -0.15 -3.75 3.04
N THR A 29 -0.26 -4.61 2.01
CA THR A 29 0.90 -5.29 1.45
C THR A 29 1.90 -4.30 0.85
N LEU A 30 1.42 -3.27 0.15
CA LEU A 30 2.26 -2.25 -0.46
C LEU A 30 3.05 -1.46 0.61
N VAL A 31 2.39 -1.02 1.68
CA VAL A 31 3.05 -0.31 2.79
C VAL A 31 4.15 -1.19 3.41
N TYR A 32 3.82 -2.45 3.71
CA TYR A 32 4.79 -3.38 4.29
C TYR A 32 6.01 -3.65 3.38
N VAL A 33 5.77 -3.79 2.07
CA VAL A 33 6.85 -3.99 1.08
C VAL A 33 7.72 -2.76 0.96
N LEU A 34 7.13 -1.56 0.93
CA LEU A 34 7.87 -0.29 0.85
C LEU A 34 8.75 -0.10 2.08
N GLU A 35 8.22 -0.25 3.28
CA GLU A 35 8.97 -0.13 4.54
C GLU A 35 10.13 -1.13 4.61
N THR A 36 9.88 -2.40 4.23
CA THR A 36 10.93 -3.43 4.19
C THR A 36 12.01 -3.11 3.15
N ALA A 37 11.61 -2.60 1.99
CA ALA A 37 12.53 -2.24 0.91
C ALA A 37 13.38 -1.01 1.29
N GLU A 38 12.78 -0.01 1.92
CA GLU A 38 13.45 1.19 2.41
C GLU A 38 14.52 0.84 3.45
N ASN A 39 14.17 0.07 4.47
CA ASN A 39 15.10 -0.37 5.52
C ASN A 39 16.31 -1.13 4.94
N LYS A 40 16.07 -2.04 3.98
CA LYS A 40 17.17 -2.78 3.32
C LYS A 40 18.04 -1.87 2.45
N LEU A 41 17.42 -0.94 1.71
CA LEU A 41 18.15 -0.01 0.87
C LEU A 41 19.02 0.92 1.71
N MET A 42 18.46 1.50 2.78
CA MET A 42 19.20 2.37 3.70
C MET A 42 20.34 1.63 4.37
N ALA A 43 20.10 0.41 4.85
CA ALA A 43 21.16 -0.42 5.43
C ALA A 43 22.31 -0.64 4.44
N SER A 44 22.01 -0.95 3.18
CA SER A 44 23.02 -1.16 2.13
C SER A 44 23.78 0.12 1.81
N VAL A 45 23.08 1.24 1.63
CA VAL A 45 23.69 2.55 1.33
C VAL A 45 24.62 3.01 2.46
N MET A 46 24.15 2.85 3.73
CA MET A 46 24.96 3.23 4.88
C MET A 46 26.16 2.30 5.10
N ASP A 47 26.03 1.00 4.81
CA ASP A 47 27.16 0.06 4.85
C ASP A 47 28.24 0.42 3.82
N ASP A 48 27.83 0.63 2.57
CA ASP A 48 28.76 1.03 1.49
C ASP A 48 29.43 2.36 1.78
N MET A 49 28.69 3.34 2.29
CA MET A 49 29.22 4.64 2.69
C MET A 49 30.23 4.50 3.83
N LEU A 50 29.90 3.76 4.89
CA LEU A 50 30.78 3.51 6.02
C LEU A 50 32.05 2.81 5.58
N GLN A 51 31.93 1.76 4.78
CA GLN A 51 33.06 1.01 4.28
C GLN A 51 33.99 1.86 3.41
N THR A 52 33.41 2.67 2.53
CA THR A 52 34.17 3.60 1.68
C THR A 52 34.91 4.64 2.52
N VAL A 53 34.25 5.28 3.49
CA VAL A 53 34.88 6.29 4.36
C VAL A 53 35.98 5.68 5.24
N VAL A 54 35.73 4.50 5.79
CA VAL A 54 36.76 3.84 6.64
C VAL A 54 37.97 3.43 5.80
N THR A 55 37.78 2.80 4.64
CA THR A 55 38.88 2.28 3.82
C THR A 55 39.63 3.37 3.05
N ALA A 56 38.93 4.36 2.49
CA ALA A 56 39.54 5.38 1.66
C ALA A 56 40.08 6.58 2.44
N ASP A 57 39.48 6.90 3.58
CA ASP A 57 39.83 8.07 4.36
C ASP A 57 40.48 7.70 5.70
N ILE A 58 39.80 7.00 6.60
CA ILE A 58 40.27 6.78 7.98
C ILE A 58 41.53 5.93 8.03
N LEU A 59 41.57 4.78 7.35
CA LEU A 59 42.74 3.88 7.32
C LEU A 59 43.94 4.51 6.60
N GLN A 60 43.71 5.53 5.77
CA GLN A 60 44.76 6.33 5.11
C GLN A 60 45.19 7.58 5.91
N GLY A 61 44.64 7.77 7.12
CA GLY A 61 44.93 8.93 7.96
C GLY A 61 44.35 10.24 7.44
N LYS A 62 43.39 10.17 6.52
CA LYS A 62 42.72 11.35 5.96
C LYS A 62 41.45 11.70 6.74
N PRO A 63 41.03 12.96 6.75
CA PRO A 63 39.75 13.34 7.32
C PRO A 63 38.59 12.69 6.51
N PRO A 64 37.54 12.15 7.15
CA PRO A 64 36.43 11.53 6.47
C PRO A 64 35.66 12.57 5.63
N ARG A 65 35.38 12.22 4.39
CA ARG A 65 34.57 13.01 3.48
C ARG A 65 33.10 12.65 3.65
N LEU A 66 32.44 13.38 4.54
CA LEU A 66 31.02 13.21 4.86
C LEU A 66 30.23 14.44 4.42
N ASP A 67 28.95 14.25 4.10
CA ASP A 67 28.04 15.37 3.88
C ASP A 67 27.65 16.05 5.21
N GLN A 68 26.95 17.19 5.13
CA GLN A 68 26.62 18.00 6.31
C GLN A 68 25.62 17.32 7.27
N VAL A 69 24.88 16.32 6.77
CA VAL A 69 23.83 15.62 7.52
C VAL A 69 24.32 14.28 8.09
N THR A 70 25.54 13.86 7.72
CA THR A 70 26.12 12.58 8.15
C THR A 70 27.25 12.83 9.16
N ARG A 71 27.25 12.04 10.25
CA ARG A 71 28.30 12.06 11.27
C ARG A 71 28.86 10.66 11.47
N LEU A 72 30.17 10.58 11.65
CA LEU A 72 30.89 9.34 11.95
C LEU A 72 31.48 9.41 13.35
N TYR A 73 31.18 8.41 14.15
CA TYR A 73 31.75 8.19 15.47
C TYR A 73 32.60 6.92 15.46
N ILE A 74 33.71 6.95 16.21
CA ILE A 74 34.71 5.88 16.19
C ILE A 74 35.07 5.55 17.64
N GLU A 75 35.06 4.29 17.99
CA GLU A 75 35.45 3.81 19.31
C GLU A 75 36.94 4.09 19.56
N GLY A 76 37.25 4.77 20.68
CA GLY A 76 38.61 5.10 21.07
C GLY A 76 39.19 6.35 20.40
N ASP A 77 38.44 7.04 19.53
CA ASP A 77 38.87 8.33 18.95
C ASP A 77 38.39 9.51 19.85
N PRO A 78 39.30 10.31 20.42
CA PRO A 78 38.92 11.42 21.29
C PRO A 78 38.16 12.54 20.58
N THR A 79 38.31 12.66 19.23
CA THR A 79 37.65 13.71 18.43
C THR A 79 36.28 13.29 17.91
N ARG A 80 36.02 11.96 17.85
CA ARG A 80 34.79 11.36 17.29
C ARG A 80 34.22 10.31 18.21
N GLN A 81 34.18 10.63 19.50
CA GLN A 81 33.72 9.72 20.54
C GLN A 81 32.25 9.32 20.32
N ILE A 82 31.97 8.01 20.47
CA ILE A 82 30.61 7.50 20.39
C ILE A 82 29.78 8.03 21.57
N PRO A 83 28.68 8.77 21.31
CA PRO A 83 27.78 9.21 22.37
C PRO A 83 27.24 8.02 23.19
N GLU A 84 26.94 8.25 24.46
CA GLU A 84 26.38 7.22 25.37
C GLU A 84 25.15 6.52 24.78
N LEU A 85 24.33 7.29 24.07
CA LEU A 85 23.13 6.82 23.40
C LEU A 85 23.39 5.65 22.42
N PHE A 86 24.53 5.68 21.69
CA PHE A 86 24.84 4.69 20.66
C PHE A 86 25.77 3.56 21.12
N LYS A 87 26.27 3.60 22.35
CA LYS A 87 27.22 2.59 22.84
C LYS A 87 26.66 1.18 22.86
N ASN A 88 25.37 1.04 23.16
CA ASN A 88 24.70 -0.26 23.29
C ASN A 88 23.88 -0.67 22.06
N TYR A 89 23.99 0.07 20.97
CA TYR A 89 23.23 -0.26 19.77
C TYR A 89 23.73 -1.54 19.10
N PRO A 90 22.81 -2.37 18.59
CA PRO A 90 23.19 -3.60 17.87
C PRO A 90 23.97 -3.25 16.59
N GLN A 91 24.72 -4.23 16.06
CA GLN A 91 25.33 -4.09 14.75
C GLN A 91 24.26 -4.08 13.66
N GLY A 92 24.49 -3.29 12.62
CA GLY A 92 23.59 -3.10 11.50
C GLY A 92 22.85 -1.77 11.53
N TYR A 93 21.79 -1.70 10.77
CA TYR A 93 20.95 -0.54 10.62
C TYR A 93 19.91 -0.44 11.74
N THR A 94 19.75 0.74 12.29
CA THR A 94 18.72 1.04 13.30
C THR A 94 18.20 2.46 13.06
N GLU A 95 16.89 2.60 13.01
CA GLU A 95 16.21 3.88 12.95
C GLU A 95 15.92 4.37 14.37
N PHE A 96 16.23 5.63 14.63
CA PHE A 96 16.01 6.27 15.90
C PHE A 96 14.95 7.37 15.76
N THR A 97 13.80 7.16 16.37
CA THR A 97 12.61 8.01 16.22
C THR A 97 12.38 8.95 17.43
N ASP A 98 13.28 8.96 18.42
CA ASP A 98 13.08 9.70 19.67
C ASP A 98 13.49 11.18 19.49
N GLY A 99 12.65 11.94 18.78
CA GLY A 99 12.74 13.40 18.63
C GLY A 99 13.51 13.92 17.43
N GLU A 100 14.36 13.14 16.81
CA GLU A 100 15.08 13.44 15.57
C GLU A 100 15.07 12.17 14.69
N ASP A 101 14.61 12.28 13.45
CA ASP A 101 14.67 11.16 12.49
C ASP A 101 16.13 10.89 12.11
N LEU A 102 16.76 10.01 12.90
CA LEU A 102 18.17 9.69 12.79
C LEU A 102 18.35 8.22 12.39
N HIS A 103 18.90 8.01 11.22
CA HIS A 103 19.32 6.68 10.78
C HIS A 103 20.72 6.39 11.29
N THR A 104 20.91 5.25 11.92
CA THR A 104 22.16 4.83 12.54
C THR A 104 22.60 3.49 11.96
N TYR A 105 23.85 3.41 11.56
CA TYR A 105 24.47 2.15 11.12
C TYR A 105 25.72 1.86 11.93
N THR A 106 25.74 0.71 12.59
CA THR A 106 26.83 0.28 13.45
C THR A 106 27.55 -0.92 12.86
N LYS A 107 28.87 -0.84 12.69
CA LYS A 107 29.71 -1.93 12.19
C LYS A 107 31.02 -2.00 12.98
N ILE A 108 31.52 -3.22 13.17
CA ILE A 108 32.85 -3.45 13.74
C ILE A 108 33.78 -3.79 12.59
N ILE A 109 34.85 -2.99 12.42
CA ILE A 109 35.89 -3.19 11.41
C ILE A 109 37.24 -3.19 12.14
N ASP A 110 38.04 -4.23 11.95
CA ASP A 110 39.36 -4.43 12.61
C ASP A 110 39.31 -4.26 14.13
N GLY A 111 38.25 -4.80 14.76
CA GLY A 111 38.07 -4.79 16.21
C GLY A 111 37.61 -3.45 16.79
N LYS A 112 37.42 -2.39 15.97
CA LYS A 112 36.90 -1.09 16.39
C LYS A 112 35.47 -0.92 15.94
N ARG A 113 34.63 -0.32 16.81
CA ARG A 113 33.26 0.00 16.50
C ARG A 113 33.17 1.36 15.79
N TYR A 114 32.48 1.37 14.67
CA TYR A 114 32.15 2.56 13.91
C TYR A 114 30.65 2.76 13.93
N VAL A 115 30.21 3.99 14.18
CA VAL A 115 28.79 4.36 14.18
C VAL A 115 28.61 5.51 13.21
N LEU A 116 27.90 5.27 12.13
CA LEU A 116 27.50 6.28 11.15
C LEU A 116 26.07 6.72 11.44
N THR A 117 25.85 8.02 11.59
CA THR A 117 24.51 8.56 11.78
C THR A 117 24.19 9.55 10.68
N ARG A 118 22.95 9.54 10.21
CA ARG A 118 22.47 10.45 9.16
C ARG A 118 21.11 11.01 9.52
N HIS A 119 20.98 12.34 9.50
CA HIS A 119 19.72 13.04 9.64
C HIS A 119 18.91 13.03 8.34
N GLN A 120 17.63 12.67 8.43
CA GLN A 120 16.76 12.52 7.26
C GLN A 120 15.66 13.58 7.14
N GLY A 121 15.72 14.67 7.90
CA GLY A 121 14.66 15.68 8.01
C GLY A 121 14.07 16.23 6.70
N ASN A 122 14.75 16.11 5.56
CA ASN A 122 14.19 16.50 4.26
C ASN A 122 13.43 15.37 3.55
N PHE A 123 13.64 14.12 3.93
CA PHE A 123 12.99 12.97 3.29
C PHE A 123 11.55 12.82 3.76
N GLU A 124 11.26 13.10 5.01
CA GLU A 124 9.91 13.06 5.61
C GLU A 124 8.91 13.96 4.87
N ILE A 125 9.36 15.12 4.38
CA ILE A 125 8.52 16.02 3.58
C ILE A 125 8.14 15.36 2.25
N TRP A 126 9.09 14.69 1.59
CA TRP A 126 8.89 13.98 0.34
C TRP A 126 7.99 12.75 0.51
N GLU A 127 8.20 11.97 1.57
CA GLU A 127 7.38 10.81 1.92
C GLU A 127 5.91 11.20 2.15
N ARG A 128 5.68 12.27 2.90
CA ARG A 128 4.34 12.82 3.15
C ARG A 128 3.67 13.30 1.85
N HIS A 129 4.42 13.87 0.91
CA HIS A 129 3.90 14.23 -0.41
C HIS A 129 3.57 13.00 -1.26
N LEU A 130 4.45 12.00 -1.30
CA LEU A 130 4.23 10.74 -2.02
C LEU A 130 3.01 10.00 -1.46
N PHE A 131 2.88 9.93 -0.14
CA PHE A 131 1.71 9.34 0.51
C PHE A 131 0.40 10.04 0.11
N ARG A 132 0.38 11.38 0.12
CA ARG A 132 -0.80 12.15 -0.34
C ARG A 132 -1.14 11.87 -1.80
N ILE A 133 -0.16 11.84 -2.69
CA ILE A 133 -0.35 11.53 -4.11
C ILE A 133 -0.90 10.10 -4.26
N GLY A 134 -0.37 9.15 -3.50
CA GLY A 134 -0.84 7.76 -3.48
C GLY A 134 -2.31 7.65 -3.04
N VAL A 135 -2.69 8.33 -1.96
CA VAL A 135 -4.08 8.35 -1.47
C VAL A 135 -5.03 8.99 -2.48
N VAL A 136 -4.65 10.13 -3.08
CA VAL A 136 -5.48 10.79 -4.10
C VAL A 136 -5.61 9.90 -5.34
N GLY A 137 -4.52 9.29 -5.81
CA GLY A 137 -4.55 8.35 -6.92
C GLY A 137 -5.45 7.13 -6.67
N PHE A 138 -5.40 6.59 -5.45
CA PHE A 138 -6.23 5.47 -5.02
C PHE A 138 -7.74 5.84 -5.00
N LEU A 139 -8.09 7.01 -4.46
CA LEU A 139 -9.47 7.51 -4.45
C LEU A 139 -9.99 7.73 -5.88
N LEU A 140 -9.15 8.27 -6.77
CA LEU A 140 -9.47 8.45 -8.19
C LEU A 140 -9.71 7.09 -8.87
N LEU A 141 -8.89 6.10 -8.61
CA LEU A 141 -9.04 4.74 -9.14
C LEU A 141 -10.37 4.11 -8.70
N ILE A 142 -10.72 4.23 -7.41
CA ILE A 142 -12.01 3.76 -6.89
C ILE A 142 -13.19 4.46 -7.60
N ALA A 143 -13.10 5.77 -7.79
CA ALA A 143 -14.15 6.53 -8.47
C ALA A 143 -14.31 6.07 -9.93
N ILE A 144 -13.22 5.88 -10.66
CA ILE A 144 -13.22 5.39 -12.04
C ILE A 144 -13.80 3.97 -12.12
N CYS A 145 -13.34 3.05 -11.27
CA CYS A 145 -13.85 1.68 -11.23
C CYS A 145 -15.33 1.62 -10.89
N SER A 146 -15.79 2.45 -9.95
CA SER A 146 -17.20 2.56 -9.57
C SER A 146 -18.05 3.09 -10.72
N PHE A 147 -17.58 4.10 -11.44
CA PHE A 147 -18.26 4.68 -12.60
C PHE A 147 -18.35 3.67 -13.75
N VAL A 148 -17.25 2.98 -14.06
CA VAL A 148 -17.20 1.93 -15.10
C VAL A 148 -18.12 0.78 -14.72
N GLY A 149 -18.07 0.31 -13.49
CA GLY A 149 -18.95 -0.74 -12.99
C GLY A 149 -20.44 -0.38 -13.07
N TRP A 150 -20.78 0.86 -12.70
CA TRP A 150 -22.14 1.38 -12.82
C TRP A 150 -22.60 1.47 -14.29
N TYR A 151 -21.74 2.00 -15.18
CA TYR A 151 -22.03 2.12 -16.61
C TYR A 151 -22.24 0.77 -17.28
N LEU A 152 -21.33 -0.17 -17.06
CA LEU A 152 -21.41 -1.54 -17.61
C LEU A 152 -22.62 -2.28 -17.03
N GLY A 153 -22.87 -2.18 -15.72
CA GLY A 153 -24.04 -2.77 -15.10
C GLY A 153 -25.35 -2.26 -15.71
N ARG A 154 -25.43 -0.96 -16.02
CA ARG A 154 -26.61 -0.37 -16.65
C ARG A 154 -26.77 -0.84 -18.10
N LYS A 155 -25.68 -0.93 -18.86
CA LYS A 155 -25.70 -1.29 -20.28
C LYS A 155 -25.91 -2.79 -20.50
N LEU A 156 -25.24 -3.64 -19.72
CA LEU A 156 -25.29 -5.10 -19.87
C LEU A 156 -26.53 -5.75 -19.22
N LEU A 157 -27.01 -5.19 -18.10
CA LEU A 157 -28.17 -5.75 -17.39
C LEU A 157 -29.52 -5.19 -17.87
N SER A 158 -29.54 -4.12 -18.65
CA SER A 158 -30.78 -3.55 -19.22
C SER A 158 -31.46 -4.53 -20.19
N PRO A 159 -30.78 -5.17 -21.16
CA PRO A 159 -31.44 -6.12 -22.06
C PRO A 159 -31.94 -7.38 -21.37
N LEU A 160 -31.24 -7.86 -20.34
CA LEU A 160 -31.70 -9.02 -19.53
C LEU A 160 -33.01 -8.72 -18.79
N GLY A 161 -33.21 -7.50 -18.34
CA GLY A 161 -34.46 -7.07 -17.70
C GLY A 161 -35.64 -6.98 -18.67
N GLN A 162 -35.39 -6.72 -19.94
CA GLN A 162 -36.43 -6.74 -20.99
C GLN A 162 -36.82 -8.19 -21.35
N LEU A 163 -35.86 -9.06 -21.55
CA LEU A 163 -36.10 -10.48 -21.82
C LEU A 163 -36.89 -11.16 -20.68
N THR A 164 -36.58 -10.84 -19.42
CA THR A 164 -37.34 -11.37 -18.27
C THR A 164 -38.78 -10.88 -18.27
N LYS A 165 -39.02 -9.60 -18.63
CA LYS A 165 -40.39 -9.05 -18.75
C LYS A 165 -41.18 -9.68 -19.88
N GLU A 166 -40.53 -9.93 -21.02
CA GLU A 166 -41.17 -10.59 -22.17
C GLU A 166 -41.47 -12.06 -21.88
N ALA A 167 -40.59 -12.78 -21.19
CA ALA A 167 -40.83 -14.15 -20.77
C ALA A 167 -42.01 -14.26 -19.80
N VAL A 168 -42.08 -13.36 -18.77
CA VAL A 168 -43.21 -13.32 -17.84
C VAL A 168 -44.53 -12.94 -18.54
N ARG A 169 -44.47 -12.07 -19.55
CA ARG A 169 -45.62 -11.67 -20.35
C ARG A 169 -46.11 -12.83 -21.24
N ALA A 170 -45.18 -13.57 -21.85
CA ALA A 170 -45.50 -14.78 -22.64
C ALA A 170 -46.10 -15.86 -21.76
N GLU A 171 -45.60 -16.10 -20.57
CA GLU A 171 -46.13 -17.04 -19.61
C GLU A 171 -47.55 -16.67 -19.16
N GLY A 172 -47.83 -15.40 -18.90
CA GLY A 172 -49.15 -14.88 -18.59
C GLY A 172 -50.18 -15.04 -19.73
N LEU A 173 -49.73 -14.89 -20.99
CA LEU A 173 -50.59 -15.13 -22.15
C LEU A 173 -50.92 -16.61 -22.33
N ILE A 174 -49.95 -17.52 -22.11
CA ILE A 174 -50.16 -18.94 -22.15
C ILE A 174 -51.14 -19.39 -21.07
N GLN A 175 -51.01 -18.82 -19.85
CA GLN A 175 -51.89 -19.14 -18.75
C GLN A 175 -53.33 -18.66 -19.00
N ASN A 176 -53.52 -17.44 -19.55
CA ASN A 176 -54.82 -16.93 -19.97
C ASN A 176 -55.41 -17.74 -21.13
N GLY A 177 -54.59 -18.17 -22.12
CA GLY A 177 -55.01 -18.98 -23.22
C GLY A 177 -55.51 -20.37 -22.78
N LYS A 178 -54.92 -20.98 -21.73
CA LYS A 178 -55.40 -22.21 -21.12
C LYS A 178 -56.77 -22.05 -20.45
N ILE A 179 -56.98 -20.91 -19.81
CA ILE A 179 -58.29 -20.63 -19.16
C ILE A 179 -59.41 -20.52 -20.20
N TYR A 180 -59.15 -19.86 -21.31
CA TYR A 180 -60.12 -19.76 -22.41
C TYR A 180 -60.42 -21.13 -23.07
N THR A 181 -59.44 -21.98 -23.21
CA THR A 181 -59.66 -23.35 -23.72
C THR A 181 -60.47 -24.22 -22.79
N GLU A 182 -60.25 -24.14 -21.50
CA GLU A 182 -61.07 -24.90 -20.51
C GLU A 182 -62.52 -24.41 -20.42
N GLU A 183 -62.78 -23.12 -20.56
CA GLU A 183 -64.14 -22.58 -20.58
C GLU A 183 -64.92 -22.99 -21.82
N ILE A 184 -64.23 -23.04 -22.98
CA ILE A 184 -64.87 -23.51 -24.25
C ILE A 184 -65.23 -25.02 -24.15
N PHE A 185 -64.39 -25.84 -23.52
CA PHE A 185 -64.63 -27.26 -23.33
C PHE A 185 -65.69 -27.60 -22.25
N LYS A 186 -66.01 -26.69 -21.33
CA LYS A 186 -67.08 -26.88 -20.33
C LYS A 186 -68.47 -26.40 -20.80
N GLY A 187 -68.55 -25.79 -21.99
CA GLY A 187 -69.82 -25.25 -22.54
C GLY A 187 -70.45 -26.16 -23.59
N TYR A 188 -69.96 -27.37 -23.78
CA TYR A 188 -70.59 -28.43 -24.57
C TYR A 188 -70.82 -29.60 -23.59
#